data_a56f3829475f55133513a2790faacc7c
#
_entry.id   a56f3829475f55133513a2790faacc7c
#
_cell.length_a   1.000
_cell.length_b   1.000
_cell.length_c   1.000
_cell.angle_alpha   90.00
_cell.angle_beta   90.00
_cell.angle_gamma   90.00
#
_symmetry.space_group_name_H-M   'P 1'
#
loop_
_entity.id
_entity.type
_entity.pdbx_description
1 polymer ?
#
loop_
_entity_poly.entity_id
_entity_poly.type
_entity_poly.pdbx_seq_one_letter_code
_entity_poly.pdbx_strand_id
1 'polypeptide(L)'
;MSETTRGTKSDIINGPLPSVIFYLALPILLENFLAFLVGFYDVILAGRLSEHATKAIGITSYVGWLASMLFGLVGTGTTALVARHYGEQKYSDANVFLNRSLSLAGVIGVLIAVVFYYAAPTLAHLLNMQGEAYHIAVRYLRFDSIGHLFSGMTFIGAAALRGAGNMRLPMYILGFMNLVNIVVSTVLVYGLGQNVGLSEQWIETWGVDGIVAGTVSAKICGSLAMVACLVRGSGALKWDSSKFGLMDEYVS
;
A
#
# COMPACT_ATOMS: atom_id res chain seq x y z
N MET A 1 22.73 8.11 -19.70
CA MET A 1 21.34 7.71 -19.31
C MET A 1 20.43 8.93 -19.13
N SER A 2 20.50 9.93 -20.02
CA SER A 2 19.80 11.24 -19.86
C SER A 2 18.87 11.61 -21.02
N GLU A 3 18.74 10.80 -22.05
CA GLU A 3 17.91 11.14 -23.22
C GLU A 3 16.47 10.59 -23.17
N THR A 4 16.23 9.50 -22.46
CA THR A 4 14.89 8.88 -22.36
C THR A 4 13.88 9.68 -21.53
N THR A 5 14.34 10.62 -20.68
CA THR A 5 13.47 11.41 -19.79
C THR A 5 12.99 12.74 -20.44
N ARG A 6 13.66 13.24 -21.45
CA ARG A 6 13.29 14.50 -22.13
C ARG A 6 12.11 14.34 -23.11
N GLY A 7 12.03 13.23 -23.83
CA GLY A 7 10.93 12.95 -24.76
C GLY A 7 9.57 12.87 -24.07
N THR A 8 9.49 12.19 -22.91
CA THR A 8 8.25 11.92 -22.16
C THR A 8 7.58 13.19 -21.60
N LYS A 9 8.36 14.20 -21.20
CA LYS A 9 7.82 15.44 -20.60
C LYS A 9 7.23 16.39 -21.65
N SER A 10 7.85 16.46 -22.81
CA SER A 10 7.36 17.21 -23.98
C SER A 10 6.06 16.59 -24.52
N ASP A 11 5.97 15.27 -24.53
CA ASP A 11 4.81 14.55 -25.04
C ASP A 11 3.58 14.67 -24.13
N ILE A 12 3.76 14.79 -22.80
CA ILE A 12 2.68 15.00 -21.84
C ILE A 12 2.05 16.39 -21.99
N ILE A 13 2.84 17.42 -22.32
CA ILE A 13 2.35 18.80 -22.42
C ILE A 13 1.79 19.08 -23.82
N ASN A 14 2.40 18.55 -24.87
CA ASN A 14 2.10 18.88 -26.26
C ASN A 14 1.48 17.71 -27.07
N GLY A 15 1.36 16.54 -26.47
CA GLY A 15 0.80 15.35 -27.11
C GLY A 15 -0.72 15.39 -27.29
N PRO A 16 -1.29 14.57 -28.18
CA PRO A 16 -2.73 14.47 -28.35
C PRO A 16 -3.39 13.99 -27.03
N LEU A 17 -4.38 14.72 -26.56
CA LEU A 17 -5.05 14.53 -25.26
C LEU A 17 -5.42 13.07 -24.95
N PRO A 18 -6.01 12.26 -25.88
CA PRO A 18 -6.33 10.86 -25.60
C PRO A 18 -5.11 10.00 -25.29
N SER A 19 -4.00 10.21 -25.99
CA SER A 19 -2.74 9.48 -25.77
C SER A 19 -2.14 9.80 -24.41
N VAL A 20 -2.15 11.09 -24.03
CA VAL A 20 -1.65 11.54 -22.71
C VAL A 20 -2.49 10.97 -21.59
N ILE A 21 -3.83 11.02 -21.71
CA ILE A 21 -4.74 10.43 -20.71
C ILE A 21 -4.49 8.93 -20.58
N PHE A 22 -4.40 8.20 -21.70
CA PHE A 22 -4.16 6.74 -21.66
C PHE A 22 -2.81 6.41 -21.00
N TYR A 23 -1.76 7.16 -21.33
CA TYR A 23 -0.42 6.95 -20.76
C TYR A 23 -0.38 7.17 -19.23
N LEU A 24 -1.12 8.15 -18.72
CA LEU A 24 -1.20 8.45 -17.29
C LEU A 24 -2.18 7.54 -16.55
N ALA A 25 -3.31 7.21 -17.17
CA ALA A 25 -4.36 6.41 -16.54
C ALA A 25 -4.04 4.92 -16.52
N LEU A 26 -3.40 4.38 -17.55
CA LEU A 26 -3.13 2.92 -17.66
C LEU A 26 -2.35 2.35 -16.47
N PRO A 27 -1.24 2.96 -15.98
CA PRO A 27 -0.56 2.46 -14.80
C PRO A 27 -1.47 2.41 -13.56
N ILE A 28 -2.29 3.44 -13.34
CA ILE A 28 -3.21 3.51 -12.20
C ILE A 28 -4.31 2.46 -12.31
N LEU A 29 -4.83 2.24 -13.52
CA LEU A 29 -5.82 1.17 -13.76
C LEU A 29 -5.21 -0.21 -13.48
N LEU A 30 -3.98 -0.45 -13.93
CA LEU A 30 -3.27 -1.70 -13.66
C LEU A 30 -3.00 -1.89 -12.16
N GLU A 31 -2.61 -0.83 -11.43
CA GLU A 31 -2.46 -0.87 -9.97
C GLU A 31 -3.76 -1.34 -9.29
N ASN A 32 -4.89 -0.70 -9.62
CA ASN A 32 -6.19 -1.03 -9.02
C ASN A 32 -6.66 -2.44 -9.42
N PHE A 33 -6.43 -2.84 -10.66
CA PHE A 33 -6.77 -4.18 -11.13
C PHE A 33 -5.95 -5.25 -10.42
N LEU A 34 -4.65 -5.06 -10.26
CA LEU A 34 -3.78 -5.97 -9.50
C LEU A 34 -4.19 -6.05 -8.02
N ALA A 35 -4.52 -4.91 -7.39
CA ALA A 35 -5.00 -4.89 -6.02
C ALA A 35 -6.32 -5.66 -5.86
N PHE A 36 -7.25 -5.51 -6.82
CA PHE A 36 -8.49 -6.29 -6.87
C PHE A 36 -8.21 -7.79 -6.99
N LEU A 37 -7.31 -8.19 -7.89
CA LEU A 37 -6.96 -9.61 -8.07
C LEU A 37 -6.38 -10.23 -6.81
N VAL A 38 -5.55 -9.50 -6.05
CA VAL A 38 -5.01 -9.99 -4.79
C VAL A 38 -6.09 -10.14 -3.73
N GLY A 39 -6.97 -9.15 -3.56
CA GLY A 39 -8.10 -9.27 -2.65
C GLY A 39 -9.02 -10.46 -2.99
N PHE A 40 -9.26 -10.68 -4.28
CA PHE A 40 -10.02 -11.83 -4.76
C PHE A 40 -9.29 -13.15 -4.50
N TYR A 41 -7.97 -13.17 -4.66
CA TYR A 41 -7.14 -14.33 -4.34
C TYR A 41 -7.17 -14.69 -2.86
N ASP A 42 -7.09 -13.71 -1.96
CA ASP A 42 -7.21 -13.92 -0.51
C ASP A 42 -8.56 -14.55 -0.14
N VAL A 43 -9.65 -14.13 -0.79
CA VAL A 43 -10.98 -14.73 -0.60
C VAL A 43 -11.04 -16.17 -1.14
N ILE A 44 -10.38 -16.48 -2.27
CA ILE A 44 -10.27 -17.85 -2.77
C ILE A 44 -9.50 -18.74 -1.80
N LEU A 45 -8.38 -18.26 -1.27
CA LEU A 45 -7.61 -18.99 -0.26
C LEU A 45 -8.47 -19.27 0.99
N ALA A 46 -9.20 -18.27 1.47
CA ALA A 46 -10.12 -18.41 2.60
C ALA A 46 -11.21 -19.46 2.30
N GLY A 47 -11.76 -19.47 1.09
CA GLY A 47 -12.77 -20.41 0.64
C GLY A 47 -12.33 -21.88 0.66
N ARG A 48 -11.03 -22.10 0.52
CA ARG A 48 -10.45 -23.45 0.64
C ARG A 48 -10.22 -23.90 2.08
N LEU A 49 -10.25 -22.97 3.05
CA LEU A 49 -10.07 -23.25 4.46
C LEU A 49 -11.42 -23.54 5.16
N SER A 50 -12.35 -22.59 5.10
CA SER A 50 -13.69 -22.75 5.65
C SER A 50 -14.64 -21.64 5.16
N GLU A 51 -15.96 -21.92 5.29
CA GLU A 51 -17.01 -20.92 5.03
C GLU A 51 -16.88 -19.72 5.99
N HIS A 52 -16.56 -19.98 7.27
CA HIS A 52 -16.36 -18.96 8.28
C HIS A 52 -15.16 -18.05 7.94
N ALA A 53 -14.08 -18.61 7.42
CA ALA A 53 -12.92 -17.85 6.97
C ALA A 53 -13.28 -16.97 5.76
N THR A 54 -13.99 -17.50 4.78
CA THR A 54 -14.46 -16.76 3.61
C THR A 54 -15.30 -15.56 4.01
N LYS A 55 -16.28 -15.78 4.88
CA LYS A 55 -17.15 -14.72 5.40
C LYS A 55 -16.35 -13.66 6.15
N ALA A 56 -15.46 -14.08 7.05
CA ALA A 56 -14.65 -13.18 7.84
C ALA A 56 -13.74 -12.32 6.96
N ILE A 57 -12.94 -12.91 6.06
CA ILE A 57 -11.99 -12.19 5.21
C ILE A 57 -12.70 -11.30 4.19
N GLY A 58 -13.76 -11.82 3.54
CA GLY A 58 -14.52 -11.04 2.57
C GLY A 58 -15.10 -9.75 3.15
N ILE A 59 -15.62 -9.81 4.37
CA ILE A 59 -16.23 -8.64 5.01
C ILE A 59 -15.17 -7.74 5.66
N THR A 60 -14.13 -8.28 6.31
CA THR A 60 -13.07 -7.48 6.94
C THR A 60 -12.23 -6.71 5.91
N SER A 61 -12.21 -7.15 4.66
CA SER A 61 -11.56 -6.40 3.57
C SER A 61 -12.13 -4.98 3.38
N TYR A 62 -13.41 -4.75 3.70
CA TYR A 62 -13.99 -3.40 3.68
C TYR A 62 -13.38 -2.48 4.73
N VAL A 63 -12.94 -3.02 5.88
CA VAL A 63 -12.23 -2.24 6.91
C VAL A 63 -10.86 -1.80 6.40
N GLY A 64 -10.13 -2.70 5.72
CA GLY A 64 -8.87 -2.37 5.06
C GLY A 64 -9.04 -1.32 3.96
N TRP A 65 -10.14 -1.39 3.19
CA TRP A 65 -10.46 -0.38 2.19
C TRP A 65 -10.74 1.00 2.82
N LEU A 66 -11.46 1.05 3.95
CA LEU A 66 -11.68 2.28 4.71
C LEU A 66 -10.36 2.90 5.17
N ALA A 67 -9.42 2.11 5.69
CA ALA A 67 -8.08 2.57 6.05
C ALA A 67 -7.35 3.19 4.83
N SER A 68 -7.45 2.55 3.67
CA SER A 68 -6.85 3.04 2.43
C SER A 68 -7.44 4.39 2.00
N MET A 69 -8.73 4.60 2.19
CA MET A 69 -9.38 5.90 1.93
C MET A 69 -8.84 7.02 2.83
N LEU A 70 -8.58 6.73 4.11
CA LEU A 70 -8.01 7.71 5.04
C LEU A 70 -6.58 8.14 4.58
N PHE A 71 -5.75 7.20 4.15
CA PHE A 71 -4.46 7.53 3.53
C PHE A 71 -4.65 8.28 2.20
N GLY A 72 -5.69 7.96 1.44
CA GLY A 72 -6.03 8.62 0.17
C GLY A 72 -6.31 10.12 0.33
N LEU A 73 -6.93 10.55 1.44
CA LEU A 73 -7.17 11.97 1.74
C LEU A 73 -5.85 12.75 1.80
N VAL A 74 -4.88 12.25 2.57
CA VAL A 74 -3.55 12.87 2.67
C VAL A 74 -2.81 12.76 1.33
N GLY A 75 -2.93 11.61 0.67
CA GLY A 75 -2.33 11.36 -0.64
C GLY A 75 -2.77 12.36 -1.70
N THR A 76 -4.05 12.71 -1.73
CA THR A 76 -4.59 13.70 -2.68
C THR A 76 -3.94 15.07 -2.47
N GLY A 77 -3.87 15.54 -1.21
CA GLY A 77 -3.19 16.78 -0.86
C GLY A 77 -1.69 16.74 -1.22
N THR A 78 -1.02 15.63 -0.92
CA THR A 78 0.39 15.42 -1.27
C THR A 78 0.62 15.50 -2.78
N THR A 79 -0.22 14.82 -3.56
CA THR A 79 -0.13 14.86 -5.03
C THR A 79 -0.26 16.28 -5.55
N ALA A 80 -1.23 17.06 -5.07
CA ALA A 80 -1.49 18.43 -5.51
C ALA A 80 -0.31 19.37 -5.18
N LEU A 81 0.19 19.32 -3.93
CA LEU A 81 1.30 20.17 -3.48
C LEU A 81 2.62 19.82 -4.20
N VAL A 82 2.93 18.53 -4.29
CA VAL A 82 4.14 18.09 -5.00
C VAL A 82 4.04 18.44 -6.49
N ALA A 83 2.90 18.19 -7.14
CA ALA A 83 2.72 18.50 -8.57
C ALA A 83 2.91 19.99 -8.87
N ARG A 84 2.35 20.86 -8.02
CA ARG A 84 2.50 22.31 -8.15
C ARG A 84 3.97 22.73 -8.10
N HIS A 85 4.68 22.42 -7.02
CA HIS A 85 6.06 22.86 -6.82
C HIS A 85 7.02 22.17 -7.80
N TYR A 86 6.74 20.92 -8.16
CA TYR A 86 7.52 20.20 -9.16
C TYR A 86 7.34 20.82 -10.56
N GLY A 87 6.12 21.27 -10.91
CA GLY A 87 5.81 21.99 -12.15
C GLY A 87 6.50 23.36 -12.21
N GLU A 88 6.55 24.08 -11.09
CA GLU A 88 7.29 25.35 -10.94
C GLU A 88 8.82 25.18 -10.88
N GLN A 89 9.34 23.94 -10.98
CA GLN A 89 10.77 23.58 -10.84
C GLN A 89 11.36 23.90 -9.46
N LYS A 90 10.53 24.16 -8.45
CA LYS A 90 10.91 24.35 -7.04
C LYS A 90 11.06 23.00 -6.36
N TYR A 91 12.09 22.26 -6.73
CA TYR A 91 12.28 20.88 -6.23
C TYR A 91 12.57 20.80 -4.74
N SER A 92 13.20 21.86 -4.17
CA SER A 92 13.41 21.95 -2.72
C SER A 92 12.08 21.93 -1.97
N ASP A 93 11.11 22.75 -2.41
CA ASP A 93 9.80 22.85 -1.78
C ASP A 93 8.99 21.57 -1.98
N ALA A 94 9.06 20.97 -3.17
CA ALA A 94 8.44 19.66 -3.41
C ALA A 94 8.96 18.59 -2.44
N ASN A 95 10.27 18.58 -2.13
CA ASN A 95 10.87 17.67 -1.16
C ASN A 95 10.45 17.98 0.28
N VAL A 96 10.26 19.25 0.65
CA VAL A 96 9.70 19.62 1.95
C VAL A 96 8.29 19.06 2.12
N PHE A 97 7.42 19.23 1.12
CA PHE A 97 6.07 18.67 1.17
C PHE A 97 6.06 17.14 1.19
N LEU A 98 6.95 16.48 0.43
CA LEU A 98 7.14 15.03 0.50
C LEU A 98 7.48 14.60 1.94
N ASN A 99 8.49 15.22 2.57
CA ASN A 99 8.94 14.87 3.92
C ASN A 99 7.83 15.05 4.96
N ARG A 100 7.13 16.21 4.94
CA ARG A 100 6.01 16.49 5.84
C ARG A 100 4.85 15.51 5.65
N SER A 101 4.52 15.20 4.41
CA SER A 101 3.45 14.23 4.11
C SER A 101 3.80 12.83 4.57
N LEU A 102 5.06 12.39 4.46
CA LEU A 102 5.53 11.10 4.97
C LEU A 102 5.53 11.07 6.51
N SER A 103 5.92 12.18 7.17
CA SER A 103 5.81 12.29 8.64
C SER A 103 4.36 12.18 9.10
N LEU A 104 3.44 12.88 8.42
CA LEU A 104 2.01 12.82 8.69
C LEU A 104 1.45 11.41 8.44
N ALA A 105 1.91 10.74 7.37
CA ALA A 105 1.55 9.35 7.07
C ALA A 105 1.96 8.39 8.19
N GLY A 106 3.14 8.59 8.78
CA GLY A 106 3.60 7.81 9.93
C GLY A 106 2.68 7.98 11.14
N VAL A 107 2.33 9.22 11.49
CA VAL A 107 1.42 9.52 12.60
C VAL A 107 0.04 8.92 12.36
N ILE A 108 -0.53 9.12 11.18
CA ILE A 108 -1.84 8.56 10.81
C ILE A 108 -1.79 7.03 10.78
N GLY A 109 -0.70 6.44 10.28
CA GLY A 109 -0.51 4.99 10.28
C GLY A 109 -0.54 4.40 11.69
N VAL A 110 0.13 5.05 12.66
CA VAL A 110 0.06 4.66 14.08
C VAL A 110 -1.35 4.81 14.62
N LEU A 111 -2.02 5.94 14.37
CA LEU A 111 -3.39 6.17 14.82
C LEU A 111 -4.36 5.12 14.27
N ILE A 112 -4.31 4.84 12.97
CA ILE A 112 -5.16 3.83 12.33
C ILE A 112 -4.86 2.44 12.93
N ALA A 113 -3.58 2.08 13.10
CA ALA A 113 -3.20 0.80 13.68
C ALA A 113 -3.76 0.63 15.09
N VAL A 114 -3.60 1.64 15.96
CA VAL A 114 -4.10 1.62 17.34
C VAL A 114 -5.62 1.56 17.35
N VAL A 115 -6.29 2.44 16.60
CA VAL A 115 -7.75 2.47 16.55
C VAL A 115 -8.32 1.14 16.05
N PHE A 116 -7.80 0.60 14.95
CA PHE A 116 -8.32 -0.66 14.38
C PHE A 116 -8.01 -1.86 15.27
N TYR A 117 -6.88 -1.89 15.95
CA TYR A 117 -6.55 -2.95 16.89
C TYR A 117 -7.57 -3.04 18.05
N TYR A 118 -7.88 -1.90 18.67
CA TYR A 118 -8.84 -1.86 19.78
C TYR A 118 -10.28 -1.90 19.31
N ALA A 119 -10.60 -1.33 18.15
CA ALA A 119 -11.95 -1.36 17.59
C ALA A 119 -12.29 -2.69 16.89
N ALA A 120 -11.35 -3.62 16.70
CA ALA A 120 -11.57 -4.87 15.98
C ALA A 120 -12.79 -5.67 16.48
N PRO A 121 -13.04 -5.85 17.81
CA PRO A 121 -14.23 -6.53 18.30
C PRO A 121 -15.52 -5.79 17.92
N THR A 122 -15.53 -4.46 18.08
CA THR A 122 -16.69 -3.61 17.75
C THR A 122 -16.96 -3.63 16.24
N LEU A 123 -15.94 -3.55 15.42
CA LEU A 123 -16.05 -3.64 13.97
C LEU A 123 -16.62 -5.00 13.53
N ALA A 124 -16.13 -6.10 14.12
CA ALA A 124 -16.66 -7.42 13.82
C ALA A 124 -18.14 -7.55 14.21
N HIS A 125 -18.56 -6.97 15.33
CA HIS A 125 -19.98 -6.90 15.71
C HIS A 125 -20.82 -6.06 14.75
N LEU A 126 -20.34 -4.86 14.38
CA LEU A 126 -21.02 -3.98 13.41
C LEU A 126 -21.19 -4.65 12.03
N LEU A 127 -20.24 -5.49 11.65
CA LEU A 127 -20.29 -6.30 10.43
C LEU A 127 -21.13 -7.57 10.59
N ASN A 128 -21.86 -7.71 11.71
CA ASN A 128 -22.75 -8.83 12.01
C ASN A 128 -22.04 -10.21 11.98
N MET A 129 -20.78 -10.25 12.45
CA MET A 129 -20.04 -11.48 12.61
C MET A 129 -20.46 -12.22 13.88
N GLN A 130 -20.63 -13.53 13.81
CA GLN A 130 -21.03 -14.39 14.93
C GLN A 130 -20.22 -15.68 14.95
N GLY A 131 -20.14 -16.32 16.14
CA GLY A 131 -19.48 -17.62 16.31
C GLY A 131 -18.02 -17.60 15.87
N GLU A 132 -17.60 -18.60 15.14
CA GLU A 132 -16.22 -18.77 14.67
C GLU A 132 -15.79 -17.65 13.72
N ALA A 133 -16.67 -17.19 12.83
CA ALA A 133 -16.37 -16.08 11.92
C ALA A 133 -16.03 -14.78 12.67
N TYR A 134 -16.66 -14.53 13.85
CA TYR A 134 -16.32 -13.40 14.71
C TYR A 134 -14.89 -13.50 15.24
N HIS A 135 -14.50 -14.65 15.76
CA HIS A 135 -13.14 -14.85 16.30
C HIS A 135 -12.07 -14.72 15.21
N ILE A 136 -12.35 -15.26 14.03
CA ILE A 136 -11.47 -15.12 12.87
C ILE A 136 -11.37 -13.63 12.47
N ALA A 137 -12.50 -12.92 12.36
CA ALA A 137 -12.52 -11.51 11.96
C ALA A 137 -11.75 -10.61 12.92
N VAL A 138 -11.95 -10.78 14.24
CA VAL A 138 -11.24 -9.99 15.27
C VAL A 138 -9.74 -10.25 15.21
N ARG A 139 -9.33 -11.52 15.09
CA ARG A 139 -7.90 -11.88 14.98
C ARG A 139 -7.29 -11.31 13.71
N TYR A 140 -7.96 -11.45 12.57
CA TYR A 140 -7.54 -10.90 11.28
C TYR A 140 -7.36 -9.39 11.35
N LEU A 141 -8.37 -8.65 11.84
CA LEU A 141 -8.31 -7.18 11.95
C LEU A 141 -7.19 -6.69 12.87
N ARG A 142 -6.98 -7.36 14.00
CA ARG A 142 -5.87 -7.02 14.91
C ARG A 142 -4.52 -7.25 14.27
N PHE A 143 -4.35 -8.33 13.53
CA PHE A 143 -3.10 -8.63 12.87
C PHE A 143 -2.87 -7.68 11.67
N ASP A 144 -3.91 -7.42 10.86
CA ASP A 144 -3.84 -6.50 9.73
C ASP A 144 -3.59 -5.05 10.17
N SER A 145 -4.06 -4.65 11.37
CA SER A 145 -3.83 -3.31 11.92
C SER A 145 -2.35 -2.96 12.01
N ILE A 146 -1.47 -3.94 12.28
CA ILE A 146 -0.01 -3.76 12.30
C ILE A 146 0.50 -3.34 10.91
N GLY A 147 -0.09 -3.89 9.85
CA GLY A 147 0.25 -3.54 8.48
C GLY A 147 -0.02 -2.08 8.14
N HIS A 148 -0.97 -1.43 8.81
CA HIS A 148 -1.28 -0.02 8.54
C HIS A 148 -0.20 0.95 8.99
N LEU A 149 0.69 0.55 9.94
CA LEU A 149 1.90 1.32 10.28
C LEU A 149 2.77 1.59 9.04
N PHE A 150 2.79 0.63 8.13
CA PHE A 150 3.62 0.67 6.92
C PHE A 150 2.86 1.19 5.70
N SER A 151 1.54 0.99 5.64
CA SER A 151 0.72 1.36 4.49
C SER A 151 0.82 2.84 4.15
N GLY A 152 0.84 3.73 5.16
CA GLY A 152 0.92 5.16 4.96
C GLY A 152 2.13 5.58 4.13
N MET A 153 3.31 5.02 4.40
CA MET A 153 4.54 5.33 3.65
C MET A 153 4.40 4.95 2.16
N THR A 154 3.80 3.80 1.88
CA THR A 154 3.58 3.34 0.50
C THR A 154 2.58 4.24 -0.22
N PHE A 155 1.41 4.51 0.40
CA PHE A 155 0.35 5.32 -0.23
C PHE A 155 0.79 6.76 -0.48
N ILE A 156 1.41 7.41 0.52
CA ILE A 156 1.83 8.80 0.41
C ILE A 156 3.06 8.94 -0.49
N GLY A 157 4.00 8.00 -0.41
CA GLY A 157 5.14 7.94 -1.34
C GLY A 157 4.69 7.79 -2.80
N ALA A 158 3.72 6.89 -3.05
CA ALA A 158 3.13 6.72 -4.37
C ALA A 158 2.41 7.99 -4.85
N ALA A 159 1.68 8.68 -3.97
CA ALA A 159 1.00 9.93 -4.26
C ALA A 159 1.98 11.04 -4.65
N ALA A 160 3.09 11.17 -3.91
CA ALA A 160 4.14 12.14 -4.23
C ALA A 160 4.81 11.86 -5.57
N LEU A 161 5.13 10.59 -5.85
CA LEU A 161 5.71 10.18 -7.14
C LEU A 161 4.76 10.48 -8.31
N ARG A 162 3.46 10.23 -8.13
CA ARG A 162 2.44 10.58 -9.13
C ARG A 162 2.36 12.10 -9.33
N GLY A 163 2.42 12.88 -8.24
CA GLY A 163 2.51 14.34 -8.31
C GLY A 163 3.73 14.85 -9.10
N ALA A 164 4.86 14.15 -9.03
CA ALA A 164 6.05 14.45 -9.82
C ALA A 164 6.00 13.91 -11.27
N GLY A 165 4.88 13.31 -11.69
CA GLY A 165 4.71 12.74 -13.02
C GLY A 165 5.28 11.33 -13.22
N ASN A 166 5.76 10.68 -12.15
CA ASN A 166 6.24 9.31 -12.21
C ASN A 166 5.12 8.33 -11.82
N MET A 167 4.36 7.88 -12.82
CA MET A 167 3.26 6.92 -12.62
C MET A 167 3.74 5.47 -12.58
N ARG A 168 4.91 5.16 -13.16
CA ARG A 168 5.39 3.78 -13.33
C ARG A 168 6.00 3.20 -12.06
N LEU A 169 6.75 4.00 -11.32
CA LEU A 169 7.44 3.50 -10.12
C LEU A 169 6.46 3.04 -9.03
N PRO A 170 5.39 3.81 -8.69
CA PRO A 170 4.33 3.30 -7.82
C PRO A 170 3.73 1.98 -8.30
N MET A 171 3.41 1.87 -9.60
CA MET A 171 2.87 0.64 -10.19
C MET A 171 3.79 -0.57 -9.97
N TYR A 172 5.10 -0.42 -10.18
CA TYR A 172 6.05 -1.53 -9.95
C TYR A 172 6.15 -1.92 -8.47
N ILE A 173 6.16 -0.93 -7.56
CA ILE A 173 6.21 -1.19 -6.11
C ILE A 173 4.94 -1.90 -5.65
N LEU A 174 3.77 -1.43 -6.08
CA LEU A 174 2.49 -2.06 -5.74
C LEU A 174 2.34 -3.44 -6.39
N GLY A 175 2.82 -3.62 -7.63
CA GLY A 175 2.91 -4.93 -8.27
C GLY A 175 3.81 -5.90 -7.50
N PHE A 176 4.96 -5.43 -7.01
CA PHE A 176 5.85 -6.21 -6.14
C PHE A 176 5.18 -6.59 -4.81
N MET A 177 4.47 -5.65 -4.17
CA MET A 177 3.67 -5.94 -2.98
C MET A 177 2.67 -7.07 -3.21
N ASN A 178 1.94 -7.00 -4.32
CA ASN A 178 0.94 -7.99 -4.67
C ASN A 178 1.58 -9.37 -4.89
N LEU A 179 2.74 -9.42 -5.53
CA LEU A 179 3.49 -10.67 -5.69
C LEU A 179 3.92 -11.25 -4.33
N VAL A 180 4.46 -10.41 -3.44
CA VAL A 180 4.84 -10.84 -2.07
C VAL A 180 3.62 -11.36 -1.32
N ASN A 181 2.46 -10.67 -1.39
CA ASN A 181 1.23 -11.14 -0.77
C ASN A 181 0.87 -12.55 -1.26
N ILE A 182 0.73 -12.74 -2.57
CA ILE A 182 0.33 -14.03 -3.15
C ILE A 182 1.30 -15.15 -2.73
N VAL A 183 2.60 -14.92 -2.83
CA VAL A 183 3.61 -15.93 -2.51
C VAL A 183 3.58 -16.27 -1.02
N VAL A 184 3.63 -15.26 -0.15
CA VAL A 184 3.70 -15.49 1.30
C VAL A 184 2.39 -16.07 1.82
N SER A 185 1.22 -15.54 1.40
CA SER A 185 -0.07 -16.11 1.77
C SER A 185 -0.20 -17.57 1.35
N THR A 186 0.19 -17.90 0.12
CA THR A 186 0.12 -19.29 -0.38
C THR A 186 1.01 -20.21 0.43
N VAL A 187 2.26 -19.81 0.66
CA VAL A 187 3.22 -20.63 1.41
C VAL A 187 2.78 -20.84 2.86
N LEU A 188 2.24 -19.81 3.51
CA LEU A 188 1.81 -19.93 4.90
C LEU A 188 0.46 -20.65 5.04
N VAL A 189 -0.44 -20.53 4.08
CA VAL A 189 -1.74 -21.24 4.10
C VAL A 189 -1.55 -22.72 3.88
N TYR A 190 -0.75 -23.12 2.89
CA TYR A 190 -0.56 -24.53 2.53
C TYR A 190 0.65 -25.18 3.22
N GLY A 191 1.54 -24.38 3.80
CA GLY A 191 2.83 -24.84 4.28
C GLY A 191 3.82 -25.08 3.15
N LEU A 192 5.07 -25.32 3.50
CA LEU A 192 6.11 -25.70 2.58
C LEU A 192 6.81 -26.97 3.05
N GLY A 193 6.78 -28.02 2.26
CA GLY A 193 7.39 -29.28 2.63
C GLY A 193 6.67 -30.45 1.95
N GLN A 194 6.14 -31.37 2.74
CA GLN A 194 5.45 -32.58 2.22
C GLN A 194 4.32 -32.24 1.24
N ASN A 195 3.63 -31.12 1.43
CA ASN A 195 2.54 -30.66 0.57
C ASN A 195 2.98 -30.30 -0.85
N VAL A 196 4.29 -30.06 -1.07
CA VAL A 196 4.89 -29.77 -2.38
C VAL A 196 5.88 -30.86 -2.82
N GLY A 197 5.84 -32.04 -2.18
CA GLY A 197 6.65 -33.19 -2.55
C GLY A 197 8.05 -33.23 -1.96
N LEU A 198 8.35 -32.41 -0.92
CA LEU A 198 9.59 -32.48 -0.19
C LEU A 198 9.53 -33.57 0.91
N SER A 199 10.68 -34.07 1.33
CA SER A 199 10.78 -35.14 2.34
C SER A 199 10.38 -34.72 3.74
N GLU A 200 10.56 -33.43 4.07
CA GLU A 200 10.28 -32.85 5.38
C GLU A 200 9.35 -31.66 5.29
N GLN A 201 8.59 -31.38 6.36
CA GLN A 201 7.78 -30.19 6.49
C GLN A 201 8.64 -29.04 7.00
N TRP A 202 8.90 -28.06 6.14
CA TRP A 202 9.76 -26.92 6.46
C TRP A 202 8.98 -25.74 7.06
N ILE A 203 7.74 -25.52 6.58
CA ILE A 203 6.85 -24.48 7.08
C ILE A 203 5.50 -25.12 7.40
N GLU A 204 5.06 -25.00 8.65
CA GLU A 204 3.74 -25.46 9.08
C GLU A 204 2.63 -24.59 8.47
N THR A 205 1.44 -25.15 8.40
CA THR A 205 0.26 -24.44 7.89
C THR A 205 -0.30 -23.50 8.95
N TRP A 206 -0.47 -22.23 8.58
CA TRP A 206 -1.04 -21.19 9.46
C TRP A 206 -2.53 -20.95 9.19
N GLY A 207 -3.10 -21.60 8.19
CA GLY A 207 -4.51 -21.42 7.83
C GLY A 207 -4.83 -19.95 7.54
N VAL A 208 -5.88 -19.43 8.19
CA VAL A 208 -6.33 -18.04 8.01
C VAL A 208 -5.27 -17.01 8.42
N ASP A 209 -4.46 -17.31 9.45
CA ASP A 209 -3.39 -16.41 9.90
C ASP A 209 -2.29 -16.27 8.82
N GLY A 210 -2.13 -17.28 7.96
CA GLY A 210 -1.24 -17.21 6.81
C GLY A 210 -1.67 -16.16 5.78
N ILE A 211 -2.97 -15.96 5.57
CA ILE A 211 -3.48 -14.95 4.64
C ILE A 211 -3.15 -13.55 5.15
N VAL A 212 -3.46 -13.25 6.43
CA VAL A 212 -3.17 -11.92 6.98
C VAL A 212 -1.67 -11.68 7.14
N ALA A 213 -0.88 -12.71 7.45
CA ALA A 213 0.57 -12.61 7.49
C ALA A 213 1.17 -12.26 6.12
N GLY A 214 0.63 -12.83 5.04
CA GLY A 214 1.00 -12.46 3.67
C GLY A 214 0.68 -10.99 3.36
N THR A 215 -0.52 -10.54 3.73
CA THR A 215 -0.94 -9.14 3.57
C THR A 215 -0.04 -8.17 4.34
N VAL A 216 0.26 -8.46 5.61
CA VAL A 216 1.14 -7.62 6.44
C VAL A 216 2.57 -7.62 5.91
N SER A 217 3.10 -8.79 5.52
CA SER A 217 4.42 -8.90 4.91
C SER A 217 4.54 -8.08 3.63
N ALA A 218 3.52 -8.12 2.77
CA ALA A 218 3.46 -7.31 1.56
C ALA A 218 3.48 -5.80 1.86
N LYS A 219 2.69 -5.35 2.86
CA LYS A 219 2.68 -3.95 3.32
C LYS A 219 4.06 -3.51 3.83
N ILE A 220 4.75 -4.34 4.60
CA ILE A 220 6.10 -4.08 5.09
C ILE A 220 7.09 -4.00 3.92
N CYS A 221 7.13 -5.01 3.05
CA CYS A 221 8.06 -5.04 1.91
C CYS A 221 7.81 -3.87 0.95
N GLY A 222 6.55 -3.53 0.67
CA GLY A 222 6.19 -2.39 -0.16
C GLY A 222 6.62 -1.06 0.43
N SER A 223 6.43 -0.88 1.74
CA SER A 223 6.88 0.31 2.46
C SER A 223 8.41 0.46 2.41
N LEU A 224 9.13 -0.62 2.68
CA LEU A 224 10.60 -0.63 2.60
C LEU A 224 11.09 -0.32 1.18
N ALA A 225 10.45 -0.90 0.17
CA ALA A 225 10.79 -0.63 -1.23
C ALA A 225 10.51 0.84 -1.60
N MET A 226 9.36 1.39 -1.18
CA MET A 226 9.00 2.79 -1.39
C MET A 226 9.99 3.74 -0.74
N VAL A 227 10.28 3.52 0.55
CA VAL A 227 11.27 4.31 1.30
C VAL A 227 12.64 4.22 0.65
N ALA A 228 13.11 3.02 0.30
CA ALA A 228 14.39 2.85 -0.37
C ALA A 228 14.48 3.60 -1.70
N CYS A 229 13.41 3.61 -2.49
CA CYS A 229 13.34 4.37 -3.74
C CYS A 229 13.38 5.88 -3.49
N LEU A 230 12.66 6.38 -2.49
CA LEU A 230 12.63 7.81 -2.17
C LEU A 230 13.96 8.29 -1.55
N VAL A 231 14.62 7.48 -0.72
CA VAL A 231 15.95 7.80 -0.15
C VAL A 231 17.02 7.85 -1.24
N ARG A 232 16.99 6.90 -2.19
CA ARG A 232 17.90 6.93 -3.35
C ARG A 232 17.64 8.09 -4.29
N GLY A 233 16.43 8.65 -4.23
CA GLY A 233 15.94 9.70 -5.11
C GLY A 233 15.28 9.15 -6.39
N SER A 234 14.11 9.68 -6.70
CA SER A 234 13.39 9.39 -7.94
C SER A 234 13.18 10.68 -8.71
N GLY A 235 13.99 10.90 -9.74
CA GLY A 235 14.06 12.19 -10.40
C GLY A 235 14.60 13.27 -9.46
N ALA A 236 13.85 14.35 -9.27
CA ALA A 236 14.20 15.41 -8.32
C ALA A 236 13.61 15.22 -6.92
N LEU A 237 12.74 14.19 -6.74
CA LEU A 237 12.20 13.85 -5.42
C LEU A 237 13.20 13.00 -4.64
N LYS A 238 13.49 13.45 -3.43
CA LYS A 238 14.36 12.74 -2.49
C LYS A 238 13.83 12.93 -1.07
N TRP A 239 13.70 11.81 -0.35
CA TRP A 239 13.42 11.86 1.07
C TRP A 239 14.71 12.10 1.86
N ASP A 240 14.65 13.05 2.78
CA ASP A 240 15.74 13.38 3.69
C ASP A 240 15.25 13.17 5.12
N SER A 241 15.73 12.12 5.77
CA SER A 241 15.34 11.79 7.15
C SER A 241 15.77 12.85 8.17
N SER A 242 16.76 13.69 7.86
CA SER A 242 17.19 14.78 8.75
C SER A 242 16.17 15.91 8.83
N LYS A 243 15.27 15.99 7.86
CA LYS A 243 14.17 16.96 7.76
C LYS A 243 12.81 16.37 8.16
N PHE A 244 12.83 15.30 8.96
CA PHE A 244 11.62 14.66 9.46
C PHE A 244 11.02 15.52 10.56
N GLY A 245 9.99 16.30 10.24
CA GLY A 245 9.29 17.17 11.18
C GLY A 245 8.03 17.76 10.58
N LEU A 246 7.01 17.93 11.43
CA LEU A 246 5.74 18.54 11.03
C LEU A 246 5.83 20.09 11.00
N MET A 247 6.85 20.66 11.64
CA MET A 247 6.98 22.11 11.85
C MET A 247 8.44 22.52 11.76
N ASP A 248 8.90 22.91 10.58
CA ASP A 248 10.04 23.80 10.44
C ASP A 248 9.60 25.05 9.70
N GLU A 249 10.01 26.19 10.25
CA GLU A 249 9.82 27.57 9.86
C GLU A 249 9.53 27.82 8.36
N TYR A 250 8.25 27.90 8.01
CA TYR A 250 7.74 28.66 6.88
C TYR A 250 6.48 29.43 7.32
N VAL A 251 6.63 30.22 8.42
CA VAL A 251 5.76 31.33 8.76
C VAL A 251 6.67 32.55 9.00
N SER A 252 7.13 33.11 7.92
CA SER A 252 7.60 34.49 7.84
C SER A 252 7.36 35.04 6.44
#